data_b6e6cac717d645f5dbbacabf2697cdf1
#
_entry.id   b6e6cac717d645f5dbbacabf2697cdf1
#
_cell.length_a   1.000
_cell.length_b   1.000
_cell.length_c   1.000
_cell.angle_alpha   90.00
_cell.angle_beta   90.00
_cell.angle_gamma   90.00
#
_symmetry.space_group_name_H-M   'P 1'
#
loop_
_entity.id
_entity.type
_entity.pdbx_description
1 polymer ?
#
loop_
_entity_poly.entity_id
_entity_poly.type
_entity_poly.pdbx_seq_one_letter_code
_entity_poly.pdbx_strand_id
1 'polypeptide(L)'
;MRRAGSSRAAPATGGTRGGVGFNSNPLLAVRLPAWRSKMLLFTLFCAFAALAGRAFYLMGGVNTEFLQKQGEARYARTLEVPAVRGKVTDRNGVVLAASVPARAIWAIPDDVAIDAPQLAQLAQLLDMPLAELKRRLGHEDRSFVYLRRQVDTDVADKIAALKLAGIHSSREFRRHYPEGPAVAHVVGFTSVEDRGQEGVELAHESVLAGRTGSRRVIKDRLGRVVEDAWLREPAPGRDVALALDNRVQFIATTALRSAVQTHGAKAGAAVVLDARTGEVLALANWPSFDPNVPAAQRQAWTLEHLRNRVITDTFEPGSTLKPFAVAAAMDAGQVTPATRIQTAPGRIVIGGRTINDTHAHELLTVEQIVAKSSNVGTVKVAMELPAQRLWETYTGAGFGQAPAAATLGFHGAVAGRLRPYKAWRPIEQATISYGYGVSVSLLQLARAYTAFARDGDVVPVSLTRLDPAQHVASVPVIQPETARAMRRMLEQAVGDEGTAPKARIPGYRTAGKTGTARKLRNGQYVNAYVASFAGFAPVSDPRIVVAVMIDEPGGGRYYGGDVAAPVFAQIAAGSLRALQVAPDGPLQPKPVLAAARETL
;
A
#
# COMPACT_ATOMS: atom_id res chain seq x y z
N MET A 1 -68.15 72.82 23.82
CA MET A 1 -69.52 73.05 24.34
C MET A 1 -69.51 72.51 25.76
N ARG A 2 -69.63 73.51 26.66
CA ARG A 2 -70.64 73.62 27.70
C ARG A 2 -70.79 72.46 28.64
N ARG A 3 -70.57 72.59 29.83
CA ARG A 3 -70.93 73.30 31.09
C ARG A 3 -71.20 72.24 32.14
N ALA A 4 -70.63 72.30 33.27
CA ALA A 4 -70.89 73.11 34.47
C ALA A 4 -71.94 72.48 35.39
N GLY A 5 -71.66 72.57 36.62
CA GLY A 5 -72.56 72.72 37.73
C GLY A 5 -72.37 71.77 38.86
N SER A 6 -71.73 72.13 39.91
CA SER A 6 -72.18 72.74 41.16
C SER A 6 -73.20 71.84 41.91
N SER A 7 -73.20 71.61 43.14
CA SER A 7 -72.85 72.33 44.37
C SER A 7 -73.24 71.50 45.62
N ARG A 8 -72.60 71.79 46.76
CA ARG A 8 -73.14 71.76 48.16
C ARG A 8 -73.35 70.37 48.81
N ALA A 9 -73.07 70.12 50.01
CA ALA A 9 -72.61 70.74 51.22
C ALA A 9 -72.71 69.67 52.31
N ALA A 10 -71.91 69.81 53.30
CA ALA A 10 -71.78 69.04 54.55
C ALA A 10 -73.03 68.80 55.37
N PRO A 11 -72.99 68.12 56.53
CA PRO A 11 -71.87 67.92 57.47
C PRO A 11 -71.85 66.55 58.20
N ALA A 12 -70.68 66.28 58.81
CA ALA A 12 -70.37 65.71 60.10
C ALA A 12 -71.00 64.42 60.57
N THR A 13 -70.21 63.46 60.92
CA THR A 13 -69.96 63.00 62.28
C THR A 13 -68.86 61.88 62.29
N GLY A 14 -67.91 62.08 63.07
CA GLY A 14 -67.31 61.35 64.13
C GLY A 14 -67.03 59.84 63.94
N GLY A 15 -65.77 59.52 63.79
CA GLY A 15 -65.28 58.17 63.92
C GLY A 15 -63.77 58.15 64.00
N THR A 16 -63.22 58.20 65.17
CA THR A 16 -61.84 58.01 65.54
C THR A 16 -61.32 56.72 65.00
N ARG A 17 -60.55 56.71 64.01
CA ARG A 17 -59.63 55.57 63.71
C ARG A 17 -58.22 56.06 64.05
N GLY A 18 -57.66 55.37 65.11
CA GLY A 18 -56.26 55.53 65.52
C GLY A 18 -55.33 55.17 64.39
N GLY A 19 -54.72 56.20 63.81
CA GLY A 19 -53.59 56.06 62.96
C GLY A 19 -52.41 55.60 63.78
N VAL A 20 -51.91 54.45 63.54
CA VAL A 20 -50.65 53.95 64.11
C VAL A 20 -49.58 54.87 63.51
N GLY A 21 -49.17 55.86 64.31
CA GLY A 21 -48.06 56.74 63.95
C GLY A 21 -46.76 55.90 63.96
N PHE A 22 -46.21 55.67 62.79
CA PHE A 22 -44.90 55.02 62.60
C PHE A 22 -43.76 55.82 63.29
N ASN A 23 -44.01 56.90 63.96
CA ASN A 23 -43.03 57.76 64.61
C ASN A 23 -42.88 57.62 66.12
N SER A 24 -43.43 56.55 66.74
CA SER A 24 -43.35 56.37 68.19
C SER A 24 -42.36 55.23 68.63
N ASN A 25 -41.48 54.83 67.75
CA ASN A 25 -40.45 53.87 68.13
C ASN A 25 -39.28 54.64 68.80
N PRO A 26 -39.02 54.43 70.08
CA PRO A 26 -37.92 55.10 70.82
C PRO A 26 -36.56 54.94 70.18
N LEU A 27 -36.38 53.87 69.35
CA LEU A 27 -35.14 53.61 68.66
C LEU A 27 -34.92 54.55 67.44
N LEU A 28 -35.98 55.24 66.94
CA LEU A 28 -35.89 56.23 65.88
C LEU A 28 -35.56 57.62 66.39
N ALA A 29 -35.69 57.89 67.72
CA ALA A 29 -35.37 59.17 68.37
C ALA A 29 -33.86 59.29 68.69
N VAL A 30 -33.09 58.25 68.54
CA VAL A 30 -31.61 58.33 68.72
C VAL A 30 -31.00 59.02 67.50
N ARG A 31 -30.66 60.29 67.69
CA ARG A 31 -29.86 61.03 66.66
C ARG A 31 -28.50 60.34 66.53
N LEU A 32 -28.38 59.51 65.51
CA LEU A 32 -27.10 58.95 65.15
C LEU A 32 -26.12 60.08 64.82
N PRO A 33 -24.89 60.04 65.37
CA PRO A 33 -23.90 61.04 65.07
C PRO A 33 -23.72 61.13 63.54
N ALA A 34 -23.71 62.38 63.03
CA ALA A 34 -23.67 62.61 61.57
C ALA A 34 -22.47 61.97 60.86
N TRP A 35 -21.43 61.62 61.59
CA TRP A 35 -20.29 60.94 61.04
C TRP A 35 -20.62 59.45 60.68
N ARG A 36 -21.52 58.77 61.42
CA ARG A 36 -21.92 57.40 61.10
C ARG A 36 -22.75 57.30 59.83
N SER A 37 -23.68 58.24 59.63
CA SER A 37 -24.44 58.28 58.36
C SER A 37 -23.55 58.64 57.18
N LYS A 38 -22.60 59.54 57.36
CA LYS A 38 -21.58 59.86 56.34
C LYS A 38 -20.68 58.69 56.04
N MET A 39 -20.26 57.95 57.08
CA MET A 39 -19.45 56.75 56.91
C MET A 39 -20.21 55.63 56.17
N LEU A 40 -21.49 55.45 56.50
CA LEU A 40 -22.36 54.48 55.79
C LEU A 40 -22.55 54.89 54.31
N LEU A 41 -22.79 56.16 54.04
CA LEU A 41 -22.88 56.71 52.70
C LEU A 41 -21.57 56.58 51.91
N PHE A 42 -20.44 56.84 52.60
CA PHE A 42 -19.11 56.66 52.00
C PHE A 42 -18.80 55.19 51.66
N THR A 43 -19.15 54.29 52.60
CA THR A 43 -18.97 52.84 52.36
C THR A 43 -19.86 52.36 51.21
N LEU A 44 -21.11 52.85 51.14
CA LEU A 44 -22.02 52.52 50.07
C LEU A 44 -21.52 53.09 48.73
N PHE A 45 -21.01 54.33 48.74
CA PHE A 45 -20.41 54.95 47.57
C PHE A 45 -19.19 54.20 47.07
N CYS A 46 -18.29 53.81 47.99
CA CYS A 46 -17.14 52.96 47.66
C CYS A 46 -17.56 51.61 47.08
N ALA A 47 -18.59 50.96 47.64
CA ALA A 47 -19.13 49.73 47.11
C ALA A 47 -19.71 49.89 45.71
N PHE A 48 -20.49 50.96 45.48
CA PHE A 48 -21.01 51.28 44.15
C PHE A 48 -19.89 51.67 43.16
N ALA A 49 -18.89 52.44 43.61
CA ALA A 49 -17.73 52.79 42.77
C ALA A 49 -16.92 51.51 42.39
N ALA A 50 -16.73 50.58 43.35
CA ALA A 50 -16.09 49.30 43.10
C ALA A 50 -16.91 48.46 42.11
N LEU A 51 -18.24 48.38 42.25
CA LEU A 51 -19.12 47.71 41.33
C LEU A 51 -19.12 48.36 39.94
N ALA A 52 -19.18 49.68 39.88
CA ALA A 52 -19.09 50.43 38.63
C ALA A 52 -17.71 50.23 37.94
N GLY A 53 -16.61 50.31 38.72
CA GLY A 53 -15.27 50.05 38.24
C GLY A 53 -15.13 48.60 37.73
N ARG A 54 -15.72 47.63 38.46
CA ARG A 54 -15.74 46.23 38.05
C ARG A 54 -16.60 46.03 36.77
N ALA A 55 -17.75 46.69 36.69
CA ALA A 55 -18.58 46.65 35.48
C ALA A 55 -17.85 47.29 34.28
N PHE A 56 -17.20 48.42 34.49
CA PHE A 56 -16.38 49.06 33.44
C PHE A 56 -15.19 48.20 33.02
N TYR A 57 -14.50 47.56 33.99
CA TYR A 57 -13.42 46.60 33.71
C TYR A 57 -13.91 45.40 32.90
N LEU A 58 -15.10 44.89 33.19
CA LEU A 58 -15.69 43.74 32.49
C LEU A 58 -16.27 44.13 31.13
N MET A 59 -16.81 45.35 30.99
CA MET A 59 -17.47 45.85 29.77
C MET A 59 -16.56 46.74 28.91
N GLY A 60 -15.54 47.36 29.50
CA GLY A 60 -14.57 48.21 28.79
C GLY A 60 -13.45 47.37 28.21
N GLY A 61 -13.28 47.43 26.91
CA GLY A 61 -12.36 46.80 25.96
C GLY A 61 -11.12 45.95 26.34
N VAL A 62 -10.72 45.92 27.61
CA VAL A 62 -9.50 45.21 28.03
C VAL A 62 -9.74 43.71 28.21
N ASN A 63 -11.00 43.28 28.49
CA ASN A 63 -11.33 41.85 28.70
C ASN A 63 -12.44 41.31 27.78
N THR A 64 -13.00 42.18 26.89
CA THR A 64 -14.07 41.76 25.99
C THR A 64 -13.62 40.59 25.10
N GLU A 65 -12.41 40.63 24.57
CA GLU A 65 -11.88 39.51 23.77
C GLU A 65 -11.73 38.21 24.58
N PHE A 66 -11.31 38.30 25.83
CA PHE A 66 -11.16 37.11 26.69
C PHE A 66 -12.52 36.51 27.06
N LEU A 67 -13.48 37.35 27.43
CA LEU A 67 -14.84 36.92 27.77
C LEU A 67 -15.61 36.43 26.54
N GLN A 68 -15.40 37.07 25.37
CA GLN A 68 -15.91 36.56 24.11
C GLN A 68 -15.30 35.20 23.76
N LYS A 69 -13.97 35.05 23.83
CA LYS A 69 -13.31 33.79 23.60
C LYS A 69 -13.79 32.68 24.57
N GLN A 70 -14.00 33.01 25.85
CA GLN A 70 -14.56 32.06 26.81
C GLN A 70 -16.05 31.74 26.55
N GLY A 71 -16.84 32.73 26.18
CA GLY A 71 -18.22 32.55 25.76
C GLY A 71 -18.32 31.70 24.49
N GLU A 72 -17.51 32.07 23.49
CA GLU A 72 -17.42 31.35 22.22
C GLU A 72 -16.97 29.89 22.41
N ALA A 73 -16.00 29.63 23.30
CA ALA A 73 -15.53 28.26 23.60
C ALA A 73 -16.64 27.35 24.17
N ARG A 74 -17.71 27.92 24.73
CA ARG A 74 -18.85 27.15 25.25
C ARG A 74 -19.89 26.80 24.19
N TYR A 75 -20.02 27.58 23.13
CA TYR A 75 -21.06 27.44 22.11
C TYR A 75 -20.52 27.15 20.71
N ALA A 76 -19.25 27.54 20.42
CA ALA A 76 -18.62 27.28 19.17
C ALA A 76 -17.91 25.91 19.20
N ARG A 77 -18.21 25.08 18.23
CA ARG A 77 -17.49 23.81 18.00
C ARG A 77 -16.76 23.89 16.68
N THR A 78 -15.48 23.54 16.69
CA THR A 78 -14.74 23.33 15.46
C THR A 78 -15.00 21.91 14.99
N LEU A 79 -15.63 21.77 13.84
CA LEU A 79 -15.86 20.50 13.17
C LEU A 79 -14.77 20.31 12.11
N GLU A 80 -14.07 19.19 12.17
CA GLU A 80 -13.18 18.77 11.10
C GLU A 80 -14.01 18.25 9.93
N VAL A 81 -13.66 18.68 8.71
CA VAL A 81 -14.29 18.23 7.48
C VAL A 81 -13.23 17.45 6.71
N PRO A 82 -13.41 16.12 6.54
CA PRO A 82 -12.42 15.29 5.86
C PRO A 82 -12.26 15.74 4.40
N ALA A 83 -11.02 15.73 3.93
CA ALA A 83 -10.70 15.91 2.53
C ALA A 83 -10.96 14.62 1.76
N VAL A 84 -11.28 14.71 0.49
CA VAL A 84 -11.33 13.53 -0.39
C VAL A 84 -9.90 13.11 -0.70
N ARG A 85 -9.59 11.85 -0.43
CA ARG A 85 -8.29 11.26 -0.76
C ARG A 85 -8.13 11.09 -2.26
N GLY A 86 -6.97 11.43 -2.83
CA GLY A 86 -6.65 11.30 -4.24
C GLY A 86 -6.81 9.85 -4.73
N LYS A 87 -7.09 9.70 -6.02
CA LYS A 87 -7.22 8.37 -6.65
C LYS A 87 -5.83 7.77 -6.89
N VAL A 88 -5.78 6.45 -6.91
CA VAL A 88 -4.66 5.70 -7.48
C VAL A 88 -5.14 5.08 -8.79
N THR A 89 -4.42 5.32 -9.87
CA THR A 89 -4.74 4.79 -11.20
C THR A 89 -3.59 3.95 -11.76
N ASP A 90 -3.91 3.08 -12.68
CA ASP A 90 -2.91 2.42 -13.52
C ASP A 90 -2.36 3.40 -14.59
N ARG A 91 -1.42 2.93 -15.41
CA ARG A 91 -0.82 3.72 -16.50
C ARG A 91 -1.80 4.17 -17.58
N ASN A 92 -2.96 3.53 -17.69
CA ASN A 92 -4.00 3.79 -18.67
C ASN A 92 -5.17 4.61 -18.09
N GLY A 93 -5.08 5.02 -16.79
CA GLY A 93 -6.14 5.77 -16.11
C GLY A 93 -7.21 4.89 -15.47
N VAL A 94 -7.05 3.55 -15.46
CA VAL A 94 -7.97 2.64 -14.75
C VAL A 94 -7.83 2.86 -13.25
N VAL A 95 -8.95 3.05 -12.56
CA VAL A 95 -8.97 3.33 -11.12
C VAL A 95 -8.66 2.06 -10.33
N LEU A 96 -7.58 2.10 -9.54
CA LEU A 96 -7.15 1.02 -8.64
C LEU A 96 -7.58 1.28 -7.19
N ALA A 97 -7.69 2.55 -6.79
CA ALA A 97 -8.26 2.97 -5.52
C ALA A 97 -8.93 4.33 -5.64
N ALA A 98 -10.12 4.46 -5.05
CA ALA A 98 -10.87 5.70 -4.98
C ALA A 98 -11.62 5.81 -3.65
N SER A 99 -11.86 7.05 -3.19
CA SER A 99 -12.71 7.30 -2.04
C SER A 99 -14.16 7.43 -2.50
N VAL A 100 -15.03 6.61 -1.94
CA VAL A 100 -16.49 6.69 -2.16
C VAL A 100 -17.15 7.37 -0.96
N PRO A 101 -18.21 8.16 -1.16
CA PRO A 101 -18.94 8.78 -0.06
C PRO A 101 -19.48 7.72 0.90
N ALA A 102 -19.34 7.98 2.19
CA ALA A 102 -19.85 7.15 3.27
C ALA A 102 -20.30 8.04 4.43
N ARG A 103 -20.92 7.44 5.45
CA ARG A 103 -21.31 8.13 6.66
C ARG A 103 -20.89 7.37 7.90
N ALA A 104 -20.47 8.09 8.94
CA ALA A 104 -20.39 7.52 10.28
C ALA A 104 -21.74 7.71 10.98
N ILE A 105 -22.25 6.63 11.57
CA ILE A 105 -23.42 6.67 12.45
C ILE A 105 -22.91 6.64 13.87
N TRP A 106 -23.34 7.61 14.68
CA TRP A 106 -22.88 7.79 16.05
C TRP A 106 -24.05 8.22 16.96
N ALA A 107 -23.88 8.02 18.24
CA ALA A 107 -24.88 8.33 19.24
C ALA A 107 -24.33 9.21 20.35
N ILE A 108 -25.20 10.01 20.96
CA ILE A 108 -25.03 10.59 22.29
C ILE A 108 -25.85 9.71 23.23
N PRO A 109 -25.23 8.82 24.02
CA PRO A 109 -25.99 7.85 24.82
C PRO A 109 -27.07 8.45 25.71
N ASP A 110 -26.79 9.60 26.34
CA ASP A 110 -27.72 10.31 27.23
C ASP A 110 -28.95 10.88 26.51
N ASP A 111 -28.85 11.11 25.19
CA ASP A 111 -29.94 11.67 24.37
C ASP A 111 -30.75 10.54 23.66
N VAL A 112 -30.35 9.28 23.81
CA VAL A 112 -30.99 8.17 23.12
C VAL A 112 -32.30 7.80 23.78
N ALA A 113 -33.40 8.12 23.11
CA ALA A 113 -34.78 7.75 23.54
C ALA A 113 -35.48 6.99 22.40
N ILE A 114 -35.16 5.69 22.28
CA ILE A 114 -35.69 4.79 21.22
C ILE A 114 -36.28 3.56 21.83
N ASP A 115 -37.39 3.08 21.25
CA ASP A 115 -38.09 1.87 21.71
C ASP A 115 -37.41 0.59 21.20
N ALA A 116 -37.87 -0.57 21.71
CA ALA A 116 -37.28 -1.86 21.34
C ALA A 116 -37.46 -2.21 19.86
N PRO A 117 -38.59 -1.95 19.18
CA PRO A 117 -38.73 -2.12 17.74
C PRO A 117 -37.74 -1.26 16.92
N GLN A 118 -37.65 0.02 17.27
CA GLN A 118 -36.70 0.96 16.60
C GLN A 118 -35.24 0.54 16.78
N LEU A 119 -34.90 0.06 17.99
CA LEU A 119 -33.57 -0.45 18.29
C LEU A 119 -33.24 -1.71 17.47
N ALA A 120 -34.21 -2.61 17.30
CA ALA A 120 -34.04 -3.79 16.45
C ALA A 120 -33.86 -3.42 14.97
N GLN A 121 -34.66 -2.45 14.49
CA GLN A 121 -34.53 -1.95 13.12
C GLN A 121 -33.21 -1.26 12.88
N LEU A 122 -32.72 -0.45 13.82
CA LEU A 122 -31.41 0.17 13.75
C LEU A 122 -30.29 -0.88 13.72
N ALA A 123 -30.39 -1.92 14.56
CA ALA A 123 -29.43 -3.02 14.59
C ALA A 123 -29.38 -3.76 13.25
N GLN A 124 -30.53 -4.01 12.63
CA GLN A 124 -30.65 -4.63 11.32
C GLN A 124 -30.02 -3.76 10.21
N LEU A 125 -30.34 -2.45 10.18
CA LEU A 125 -29.76 -1.52 9.20
C LEU A 125 -28.25 -1.36 9.34
N LEU A 126 -27.75 -1.41 10.58
CA LEU A 126 -26.31 -1.34 10.85
C LEU A 126 -25.60 -2.70 10.65
N ASP A 127 -26.32 -3.77 10.31
CA ASP A 127 -25.77 -5.13 10.23
C ASP A 127 -24.94 -5.43 11.50
N MET A 128 -25.56 -5.28 12.67
CA MET A 128 -24.92 -5.40 13.98
C MET A 128 -25.82 -6.21 14.93
N PRO A 129 -25.26 -7.15 15.72
CA PRO A 129 -26.03 -7.83 16.73
C PRO A 129 -26.69 -6.85 17.73
N LEU A 130 -27.96 -7.05 18.04
CA LEU A 130 -28.71 -6.18 18.95
C LEU A 130 -28.03 -6.04 20.33
N ALA A 131 -27.41 -7.11 20.82
CA ALA A 131 -26.67 -7.10 22.08
C ALA A 131 -25.47 -6.16 22.03
N GLU A 132 -24.76 -6.12 20.89
CA GLU A 132 -23.63 -5.22 20.68
C GLU A 132 -24.08 -3.76 20.60
N LEU A 133 -25.19 -3.51 19.90
CA LEU A 133 -25.76 -2.16 19.82
C LEU A 133 -26.18 -1.66 21.20
N LYS A 134 -26.87 -2.50 22.01
CA LYS A 134 -27.22 -2.17 23.39
C LYS A 134 -26.01 -1.90 24.25
N ARG A 135 -24.96 -2.70 24.12
CA ARG A 135 -23.70 -2.50 24.84
C ARG A 135 -23.05 -1.15 24.51
N ARG A 136 -23.04 -0.76 23.23
CA ARG A 136 -22.46 0.54 22.79
C ARG A 136 -23.27 1.72 23.31
N LEU A 137 -24.57 1.61 23.32
CA LEU A 137 -25.47 2.67 23.82
C LEU A 137 -25.53 2.73 25.35
N GLY A 138 -25.23 1.64 26.07
CA GLY A 138 -25.23 1.59 27.53
C GLY A 138 -24.01 2.17 28.24
N HIS A 139 -23.11 2.82 27.53
CA HIS A 139 -21.97 3.53 28.10
C HIS A 139 -22.37 4.97 28.50
N GLU A 140 -23.06 5.12 29.63
CA GLU A 140 -23.53 6.41 30.17
C GLU A 140 -22.42 7.42 30.45
N ASP A 141 -21.19 6.97 30.65
CA ASP A 141 -20.02 7.86 30.88
C ASP A 141 -19.47 8.51 29.61
N ARG A 142 -20.03 8.23 28.43
CA ARG A 142 -19.51 8.72 27.15
C ARG A 142 -20.46 9.70 26.49
N SER A 143 -20.00 10.92 26.30
CA SER A 143 -20.73 11.95 25.55
C SER A 143 -20.85 11.66 24.03
N PHE A 144 -20.16 10.63 23.51
CA PHE A 144 -20.11 10.30 22.10
C PHE A 144 -19.66 8.84 21.89
N VAL A 145 -20.41 8.10 21.06
CA VAL A 145 -20.08 6.71 20.69
C VAL A 145 -20.33 6.47 19.20
N TYR A 146 -19.32 5.98 18.46
CA TYR A 146 -19.55 5.47 17.11
C TYR A 146 -20.33 4.13 17.17
N LEU A 147 -21.47 4.08 16.51
CA LEU A 147 -22.21 2.83 16.31
C LEU A 147 -21.63 2.04 15.14
N ARG A 148 -21.51 2.69 13.98
CA ARG A 148 -20.81 2.12 12.82
C ARG A 148 -20.20 3.23 11.98
N ARG A 149 -19.00 2.99 11.49
CA ARG A 149 -18.30 3.90 10.59
C ARG A 149 -18.35 3.39 9.17
N GLN A 150 -18.14 4.27 8.21
CA GLN A 150 -18.06 3.98 6.77
C GLN A 150 -19.31 3.25 6.22
N VAL A 151 -20.49 3.62 6.74
CA VAL A 151 -21.78 3.11 6.30
C VAL A 151 -22.13 3.68 4.93
N ASP A 152 -22.70 2.86 4.07
CA ASP A 152 -23.19 3.31 2.76
C ASP A 152 -24.24 4.40 2.90
N THR A 153 -24.21 5.37 1.98
CA THR A 153 -25.11 6.54 2.04
C THR A 153 -26.59 6.15 2.06
N ASP A 154 -26.98 5.15 1.27
CA ASP A 154 -28.37 4.66 1.20
C ASP A 154 -28.86 4.09 2.54
N VAL A 155 -27.98 3.37 3.26
CA VAL A 155 -28.28 2.84 4.59
C VAL A 155 -28.37 3.97 5.61
N ALA A 156 -27.44 4.92 5.53
CA ALA A 156 -27.43 6.09 6.42
C ALA A 156 -28.69 6.97 6.22
N ASP A 157 -29.14 7.13 4.99
CA ASP A 157 -30.38 7.89 4.68
C ASP A 157 -31.62 7.16 5.20
N LYS A 158 -31.68 5.81 5.13
CA LYS A 158 -32.73 5.01 5.76
C LYS A 158 -32.73 5.19 7.27
N ILE A 159 -31.55 5.21 7.92
CA ILE A 159 -31.44 5.46 9.37
C ILE A 159 -31.90 6.89 9.71
N ALA A 160 -31.50 7.89 8.93
CA ALA A 160 -31.91 9.28 9.13
C ALA A 160 -33.43 9.45 9.00
N ALA A 161 -34.08 8.71 8.09
CA ALA A 161 -35.54 8.72 7.91
C ALA A 161 -36.31 8.20 9.14
N LEU A 162 -35.70 7.39 9.98
CA LEU A 162 -36.29 6.91 11.23
C LEU A 162 -36.36 8.00 12.30
N LYS A 163 -35.67 9.12 12.16
CA LYS A 163 -35.64 10.27 13.07
C LYS A 163 -35.42 9.87 14.53
N LEU A 164 -34.51 8.93 14.79
CA LEU A 164 -34.22 8.40 16.12
C LEU A 164 -33.54 9.47 16.99
N ALA A 165 -34.09 9.74 18.18
CA ALA A 165 -33.46 10.68 19.11
C ALA A 165 -32.11 10.18 19.57
N GLY A 166 -31.12 11.09 19.64
CA GLY A 166 -29.75 10.78 20.07
C GLY A 166 -28.89 10.06 19.02
N ILE A 167 -29.44 9.70 17.83
CA ILE A 167 -28.69 9.09 16.73
C ILE A 167 -28.38 10.14 15.67
N HIS A 168 -27.12 10.21 15.29
CA HIS A 168 -26.61 11.21 14.36
C HIS A 168 -25.78 10.56 13.27
N SER A 169 -25.56 11.31 12.18
CA SER A 169 -24.64 10.92 11.12
C SER A 169 -23.68 12.05 10.78
N SER A 170 -22.45 11.69 10.42
CA SER A 170 -21.45 12.60 9.89
C SER A 170 -20.89 12.10 8.57
N ARG A 171 -20.44 13.02 7.72
CA ARG A 171 -19.87 12.69 6.41
C ARG A 171 -18.51 12.05 6.61
N GLU A 172 -18.29 10.90 5.96
CA GLU A 172 -17.03 10.19 5.86
C GLU A 172 -16.77 9.74 4.43
N PHE A 173 -15.59 9.21 4.18
CA PHE A 173 -15.26 8.51 2.96
C PHE A 173 -14.80 7.09 3.30
N ARG A 174 -15.11 6.14 2.40
CA ARG A 174 -14.60 4.78 2.44
C ARG A 174 -13.71 4.56 1.24
N ARG A 175 -12.52 4.03 1.47
CA ARG A 175 -11.62 3.65 0.39
C ARG A 175 -12.13 2.40 -0.28
N HIS A 176 -12.19 2.40 -1.61
CA HIS A 176 -12.64 1.28 -2.43
C HIS A 176 -11.58 0.91 -3.44
N TYR A 177 -11.35 -0.39 -3.60
CA TYR A 177 -10.33 -0.99 -4.45
C TYR A 177 -11.01 -1.92 -5.46
N PRO A 178 -11.35 -1.44 -6.67
CA PRO A 178 -12.15 -2.19 -7.65
C PRO A 178 -11.54 -3.55 -8.02
N GLU A 179 -10.22 -3.62 -8.11
CA GLU A 179 -9.48 -4.82 -8.50
C GLU A 179 -9.20 -5.80 -7.32
N GLY A 180 -9.59 -5.43 -6.11
CA GLY A 180 -9.53 -6.27 -4.92
C GLY A 180 -8.17 -6.94 -4.70
N PRO A 181 -8.14 -8.28 -4.54
CA PRO A 181 -6.92 -9.03 -4.25
C PRO A 181 -5.84 -8.95 -5.33
N ALA A 182 -6.19 -8.61 -6.57
CA ALA A 182 -5.22 -8.60 -7.66
C ALA A 182 -4.16 -7.50 -7.52
N VAL A 183 -4.52 -6.36 -6.91
CA VAL A 183 -3.63 -5.21 -6.72
C VAL A 183 -3.27 -4.94 -5.26
N ALA A 184 -3.75 -5.76 -4.34
CA ALA A 184 -3.67 -5.52 -2.90
C ALA A 184 -2.26 -5.23 -2.40
N HIS A 185 -1.26 -6.00 -2.80
CA HIS A 185 0.14 -5.80 -2.37
C HIS A 185 0.81 -4.57 -3.00
N VAL A 186 0.28 -4.06 -4.11
CA VAL A 186 0.78 -2.84 -4.73
C VAL A 186 0.11 -1.63 -4.12
N VAL A 187 -1.22 -1.59 -4.18
CA VAL A 187 -1.98 -0.43 -3.71
C VAL A 187 -1.96 -0.34 -2.19
N GLY A 188 -2.05 -1.48 -1.50
CA GLY A 188 -2.18 -1.53 -0.05
C GLY A 188 -3.61 -1.25 0.41
N PHE A 189 -3.75 -0.67 1.59
CA PHE A 189 -5.04 -0.32 2.18
C PHE A 189 -4.91 0.83 3.16
N THR A 190 -6.06 1.44 3.51
CA THR A 190 -6.15 2.51 4.51
C THR A 190 -6.74 2.00 5.82
N SER A 191 -6.49 2.73 6.91
CA SER A 191 -7.23 2.60 8.17
C SER A 191 -8.65 3.16 8.03
N VAL A 192 -9.44 3.03 9.10
CA VAL A 192 -10.79 3.65 9.18
C VAL A 192 -10.70 5.18 9.16
N GLU A 193 -9.57 5.76 9.60
CA GLU A 193 -9.28 7.19 9.57
C GLU A 193 -8.76 7.66 8.21
N ASP A 194 -8.84 6.81 7.16
CA ASP A 194 -8.37 7.08 5.79
C ASP A 194 -6.86 7.36 5.70
N ARG A 195 -6.07 6.78 6.61
CA ARG A 195 -4.60 6.84 6.59
C ARG A 195 -4.02 5.59 5.95
N GLY A 196 -3.09 5.76 5.03
CA GLY A 196 -2.40 4.64 4.39
C GLY A 196 -1.67 3.76 5.41
N GLN A 197 -1.83 2.44 5.29
CA GLN A 197 -1.22 1.45 6.19
C GLN A 197 -0.16 0.63 5.49
N GLU A 198 -0.35 0.36 4.23
CA GLU A 198 0.54 -0.46 3.39
C GLU A 198 0.55 0.07 1.96
N GLY A 199 1.50 -0.39 1.17
CA GLY A 199 1.54 -0.19 -0.26
C GLY A 199 1.72 1.27 -0.69
N VAL A 200 1.17 1.58 -1.85
CA VAL A 200 1.13 2.94 -2.43
C VAL A 200 0.35 3.89 -1.54
N GLU A 201 -0.70 3.40 -0.87
CA GLU A 201 -1.48 4.20 0.08
C GLU A 201 -0.59 4.77 1.20
N LEU A 202 0.34 3.98 1.73
CA LEU A 202 1.30 4.43 2.75
C LEU A 202 2.44 5.26 2.13
N ALA A 203 3.03 4.76 1.04
CA ALA A 203 4.21 5.40 0.43
C ALA A 203 3.92 6.80 -0.10
N HIS A 204 2.69 7.04 -0.57
CA HIS A 204 2.25 8.32 -1.12
C HIS A 204 1.23 9.04 -0.22
N GLU A 205 1.21 8.74 1.09
CA GLU A 205 0.27 9.35 2.05
C GLU A 205 0.22 10.87 1.95
N SER A 206 1.37 11.54 1.91
CA SER A 206 1.47 13.01 1.85
C SER A 206 0.87 13.62 0.57
N VAL A 207 0.78 12.83 -0.50
CA VAL A 207 0.20 13.24 -1.79
C VAL A 207 -1.30 12.94 -1.82
N LEU A 208 -1.66 11.72 -1.37
CA LEU A 208 -3.02 11.19 -1.47
C LEU A 208 -3.98 11.76 -0.41
N ALA A 209 -3.54 11.98 0.83
CA ALA A 209 -4.44 12.32 1.94
C ALA A 209 -5.17 13.65 1.80
N GLY A 210 -4.61 14.61 1.04
CA GLY A 210 -5.13 15.96 0.98
C GLY A 210 -4.97 16.73 2.30
N ARG A 211 -5.74 17.75 2.49
CA ARG A 211 -5.72 18.58 3.69
C ARG A 211 -7.13 18.77 4.26
N THR A 212 -7.37 18.22 5.43
CA THR A 212 -8.63 18.33 6.17
C THR A 212 -9.01 19.80 6.37
N GLY A 213 -10.25 20.12 6.10
CA GLY A 213 -10.86 21.41 6.41
C GLY A 213 -11.28 21.51 7.86
N SER A 214 -11.57 22.73 8.31
CA SER A 214 -12.18 22.97 9.62
C SER A 214 -13.27 24.03 9.49
N ARG A 215 -14.37 23.79 10.17
CA ARG A 215 -15.57 24.60 10.12
C ARG A 215 -15.98 24.97 11.54
N ARG A 216 -16.18 26.24 11.80
CA ARG A 216 -16.69 26.72 13.08
C ARG A 216 -18.20 26.75 13.02
N VAL A 217 -18.85 26.05 13.93
CA VAL A 217 -20.30 25.97 14.03
C VAL A 217 -20.71 26.45 15.42
N ILE A 218 -21.56 27.50 15.46
CA ILE A 218 -22.20 27.96 16.69
C ILE A 218 -23.63 27.44 16.69
N LYS A 219 -24.03 26.73 17.73
CA LYS A 219 -25.40 26.25 17.91
C LYS A 219 -26.11 27.02 19.02
N ASP A 220 -27.40 27.29 18.81
CA ASP A 220 -28.26 27.87 19.83
C ASP A 220 -28.58 26.81 20.92
N ARG A 221 -29.29 27.25 21.96
CA ARG A 221 -29.71 26.36 23.08
C ARG A 221 -30.63 25.22 22.64
N LEU A 222 -31.25 25.31 21.47
CA LEU A 222 -32.09 24.29 20.87
C LEU A 222 -31.33 23.41 19.87
N GLY A 223 -30.02 23.58 19.80
CA GLY A 223 -29.15 22.78 18.91
C GLY A 223 -29.15 23.23 17.43
N ARG A 224 -29.85 24.34 17.10
CA ARG A 224 -29.90 24.87 15.73
C ARG A 224 -28.62 25.65 15.43
N VAL A 225 -28.08 25.48 14.22
CA VAL A 225 -26.89 26.19 13.75
C VAL A 225 -27.26 27.68 13.52
N VAL A 226 -26.63 28.55 14.27
CA VAL A 226 -26.81 30.02 14.17
C VAL A 226 -25.72 30.64 13.32
N GLU A 227 -24.50 30.14 13.44
CA GLU A 227 -23.36 30.58 12.65
C GLU A 227 -22.58 29.39 12.13
N ASP A 228 -22.13 29.49 10.90
CA ASP A 228 -21.41 28.46 10.18
C ASP A 228 -20.38 29.09 9.25
N ALA A 229 -19.14 29.05 9.67
CA ALA A 229 -18.03 29.68 8.95
C ALA A 229 -16.88 28.70 8.71
N TRP A 230 -16.35 28.72 7.51
CA TRP A 230 -15.13 28.02 7.22
C TRP A 230 -13.95 28.69 7.91
N LEU A 231 -13.22 27.96 8.74
CA LEU A 231 -11.91 28.35 9.23
C LEU A 231 -10.83 27.98 8.22
N ARG A 232 -11.03 26.85 7.57
CA ARG A 232 -10.18 26.33 6.50
C ARG A 232 -10.99 25.41 5.62
N GLU A 233 -11.00 25.65 4.32
CA GLU A 233 -11.63 24.73 3.37
C GLU A 233 -10.80 23.46 3.19
N PRO A 234 -11.45 22.28 3.02
CA PRO A 234 -10.74 21.05 2.73
C PRO A 234 -10.15 21.11 1.32
N ALA A 235 -8.89 20.72 1.19
CA ALA A 235 -8.24 20.57 -0.11
C ALA A 235 -8.09 19.07 -0.42
N PRO A 236 -8.63 18.58 -1.56
CA PRO A 236 -8.54 17.18 -1.93
C PRO A 236 -7.09 16.76 -2.14
N GLY A 237 -6.82 15.48 -1.92
CA GLY A 237 -5.55 14.88 -2.27
C GLY A 237 -5.32 14.87 -3.78
N ARG A 238 -4.06 14.73 -4.18
CA ARG A 238 -3.68 14.61 -5.58
C ARG A 238 -3.67 13.14 -6.00
N ASP A 239 -4.06 12.88 -7.23
CA ASP A 239 -4.05 11.55 -7.81
C ASP A 239 -2.62 11.07 -8.06
N VAL A 240 -2.41 9.75 -7.98
CA VAL A 240 -1.13 9.07 -8.26
C VAL A 240 -1.36 8.07 -9.39
N ALA A 241 -0.64 8.26 -10.49
CA ALA A 241 -0.61 7.31 -11.61
C ALA A 241 0.56 6.34 -11.45
N LEU A 242 0.25 5.03 -11.43
CA LEU A 242 1.24 3.97 -11.37
C LEU A 242 1.71 3.58 -12.77
N ALA A 243 2.88 2.98 -12.83
CA ALA A 243 3.41 2.33 -14.03
C ALA A 243 2.67 1.02 -14.36
N LEU A 244 1.95 0.48 -13.39
CA LEU A 244 1.18 -0.76 -13.49
C LEU A 244 0.22 -0.71 -14.69
N ASP A 245 0.12 -1.82 -15.42
CA ASP A 245 -0.95 -2.05 -16.39
C ASP A 245 -1.93 -3.08 -15.80
N ASN A 246 -3.17 -2.68 -15.55
CA ASN A 246 -4.16 -3.51 -14.87
C ASN A 246 -4.40 -4.84 -15.60
N ARG A 247 -4.34 -4.86 -16.94
CA ARG A 247 -4.50 -6.09 -17.75
C ARG A 247 -3.33 -7.05 -17.50
N VAL A 248 -2.09 -6.53 -17.48
CA VAL A 248 -0.87 -7.31 -17.20
C VAL A 248 -0.89 -7.81 -15.75
N GLN A 249 -1.31 -6.97 -14.81
CA GLN A 249 -1.46 -7.35 -13.40
C GLN A 249 -2.44 -8.49 -13.20
N PHE A 250 -3.61 -8.41 -13.84
CA PHE A 250 -4.62 -9.46 -13.76
C PHE A 250 -4.11 -10.80 -14.33
N ILE A 251 -3.42 -10.75 -15.49
CA ILE A 251 -2.80 -11.93 -16.11
C ILE A 251 -1.78 -12.55 -15.16
N ALA A 252 -0.88 -11.73 -14.61
CA ALA A 252 0.17 -12.19 -13.70
C ALA A 252 -0.40 -12.82 -12.42
N THR A 253 -1.38 -12.18 -11.80
CA THR A 253 -2.03 -12.68 -10.57
C THR A 253 -2.79 -13.98 -10.83
N THR A 254 -3.50 -14.08 -11.96
CA THR A 254 -4.27 -15.27 -12.31
C THR A 254 -3.37 -16.47 -12.61
N ALA A 255 -2.31 -16.27 -13.42
CA ALA A 255 -1.35 -17.31 -13.75
C ALA A 255 -0.60 -17.80 -12.49
N LEU A 256 -0.17 -16.87 -11.63
CA LEU A 256 0.53 -17.18 -10.39
C LEU A 256 -0.35 -17.97 -9.43
N ARG A 257 -1.58 -17.52 -9.17
CA ARG A 257 -2.54 -18.21 -8.30
C ARG A 257 -2.80 -19.63 -8.78
N SER A 258 -3.08 -19.79 -10.07
CA SER A 258 -3.32 -21.09 -10.68
C SER A 258 -2.13 -22.03 -10.48
N ALA A 259 -0.90 -21.56 -10.69
CA ALA A 259 0.30 -22.35 -10.51
C ALA A 259 0.52 -22.77 -9.05
N VAL A 260 0.38 -21.83 -8.09
CA VAL A 260 0.54 -22.16 -6.66
C VAL A 260 -0.47 -23.22 -6.23
N GLN A 261 -1.73 -23.10 -6.68
CA GLN A 261 -2.79 -24.07 -6.39
C GLN A 261 -2.51 -25.43 -7.05
N THR A 262 -2.17 -25.44 -8.34
CA THR A 262 -1.94 -26.67 -9.12
C THR A 262 -0.75 -27.46 -8.56
N HIS A 263 0.29 -26.78 -8.12
CA HIS A 263 1.48 -27.44 -7.58
C HIS A 263 1.43 -27.61 -6.06
N GLY A 264 0.32 -27.24 -5.38
CA GLY A 264 0.25 -27.29 -3.92
C GLY A 264 1.39 -26.54 -3.25
N ALA A 265 1.86 -25.45 -3.87
CA ALA A 265 2.98 -24.68 -3.38
C ALA A 265 2.57 -23.81 -2.18
N LYS A 266 3.55 -23.51 -1.32
CA LYS A 266 3.32 -22.66 -0.14
C LYS A 266 2.97 -21.21 -0.53
N ALA A 267 3.69 -20.70 -1.51
CA ALA A 267 3.55 -19.31 -1.97
C ALA A 267 4.13 -19.14 -3.37
N GLY A 268 3.90 -17.97 -3.95
CA GLY A 268 4.52 -17.57 -5.20
C GLY A 268 4.59 -16.06 -5.36
N ALA A 269 5.45 -15.63 -6.27
CA ALA A 269 5.63 -14.23 -6.64
C ALA A 269 5.96 -14.11 -8.14
N ALA A 270 5.49 -13.05 -8.77
CA ALA A 270 5.82 -12.71 -10.15
C ALA A 270 5.93 -11.20 -10.33
N VAL A 271 6.86 -10.77 -11.16
CA VAL A 271 7.04 -9.36 -11.52
C VAL A 271 7.27 -9.24 -13.03
N VAL A 272 6.66 -8.22 -13.61
CA VAL A 272 6.82 -7.84 -15.02
C VAL A 272 7.35 -6.42 -15.07
N LEU A 273 8.50 -6.24 -15.70
CA LEU A 273 9.12 -4.94 -15.92
C LEU A 273 9.04 -4.56 -17.41
N ASP A 274 8.85 -3.30 -17.70
CA ASP A 274 9.20 -2.76 -19.01
C ASP A 274 10.71 -2.78 -19.16
N ALA A 275 11.23 -3.48 -20.16
CA ALA A 275 12.67 -3.68 -20.35
C ALA A 275 13.41 -2.37 -20.67
N ARG A 276 12.72 -1.37 -21.23
CA ARG A 276 13.32 -0.11 -21.68
C ARG A 276 13.39 0.94 -20.57
N THR A 277 12.35 0.99 -19.72
CA THR A 277 12.18 2.05 -18.71
C THR A 277 12.43 1.58 -17.29
N GLY A 278 12.31 0.27 -17.02
CA GLY A 278 12.34 -0.28 -15.66
C GLY A 278 11.02 -0.08 -14.91
N GLU A 279 9.98 0.43 -15.57
CA GLU A 279 8.65 0.54 -14.97
C GLU A 279 8.07 -0.83 -14.62
N VAL A 280 7.48 -0.94 -13.43
CA VAL A 280 6.82 -2.16 -12.97
C VAL A 280 5.43 -2.23 -13.58
N LEU A 281 5.24 -3.09 -14.58
CA LEU A 281 3.96 -3.30 -15.27
C LEU A 281 3.02 -4.21 -14.50
N ALA A 282 3.57 -5.16 -13.73
CA ALA A 282 2.83 -6.01 -12.81
C ALA A 282 3.70 -6.48 -11.64
N LEU A 283 3.07 -6.63 -10.48
CA LEU A 283 3.68 -7.17 -9.27
C LEU A 283 2.63 -8.04 -8.55
N ALA A 284 2.76 -9.35 -8.69
CA ALA A 284 1.80 -10.32 -8.18
C ALA A 284 2.42 -11.17 -7.06
N ASN A 285 1.63 -11.41 -6.00
CA ASN A 285 1.98 -12.28 -4.89
C ASN A 285 0.83 -13.23 -4.57
N TRP A 286 1.14 -14.41 -4.09
CA TRP A 286 0.17 -15.36 -3.57
C TRP A 286 0.75 -16.10 -2.36
N PRO A 287 -0.02 -16.28 -1.24
CA PRO A 287 -1.40 -15.83 -1.04
C PRO A 287 -1.55 -14.31 -1.02
N SER A 288 -2.78 -13.84 -1.24
CA SER A 288 -3.17 -12.42 -1.25
C SER A 288 -4.33 -12.17 -0.28
N PHE A 289 -4.72 -10.92 -0.14
CA PHE A 289 -5.83 -10.45 0.70
C PHE A 289 -6.76 -9.53 -0.09
N ASP A 290 -8.00 -9.36 0.37
CA ASP A 290 -8.91 -8.37 -0.20
C ASP A 290 -8.88 -7.08 0.63
N PRO A 291 -8.37 -5.96 0.10
CA PRO A 291 -8.29 -4.70 0.83
C PRO A 291 -9.66 -4.08 1.16
N ASN A 292 -10.74 -4.53 0.47
CA ASN A 292 -12.10 -4.05 0.73
C ASN A 292 -12.73 -4.65 2.00
N VAL A 293 -12.13 -5.70 2.57
CA VAL A 293 -12.63 -6.30 3.81
C VAL A 293 -12.67 -5.27 4.93
N PRO A 294 -13.82 -5.10 5.63
CA PRO A 294 -13.96 -4.17 6.73
C PRO A 294 -12.89 -4.35 7.81
N ALA A 295 -12.42 -3.26 8.40
CA ALA A 295 -11.31 -3.28 9.37
C ALA A 295 -11.53 -4.27 10.53
N ALA A 296 -12.76 -4.44 11.00
CA ALA A 296 -13.12 -5.40 12.06
C ALA A 296 -12.88 -6.87 11.66
N GLN A 297 -12.88 -7.20 10.36
CA GLN A 297 -12.68 -8.55 9.83
C GLN A 297 -11.26 -8.81 9.38
N ARG A 298 -10.39 -7.79 9.33
CA ARG A 298 -8.98 -7.90 8.92
C ARG A 298 -8.12 -8.73 9.88
N GLN A 299 -8.64 -9.07 11.05
CA GLN A 299 -7.99 -10.00 12.00
C GLN A 299 -7.74 -11.40 11.41
N ALA A 300 -8.48 -11.77 10.35
CA ALA A 300 -8.24 -13.01 9.60
C ALA A 300 -7.00 -12.93 8.69
N TRP A 301 -6.45 -11.75 8.43
CA TRP A 301 -5.24 -11.60 7.64
C TRP A 301 -4.02 -12.03 8.48
N THR A 302 -3.25 -12.93 7.93
CA THR A 302 -1.95 -13.31 8.49
C THR A 302 -0.83 -12.52 7.82
N LEU A 303 0.35 -12.50 8.43
CA LEU A 303 1.54 -11.92 7.80
C LEU A 303 1.83 -12.54 6.43
N GLU A 304 1.48 -13.82 6.25
CA GLU A 304 1.65 -14.52 4.97
C GLU A 304 0.76 -13.93 3.85
N HIS A 305 -0.42 -13.43 4.17
CA HIS A 305 -1.31 -12.76 3.22
C HIS A 305 -0.84 -11.34 2.88
N LEU A 306 -0.31 -10.59 3.87
CA LEU A 306 0.12 -9.20 3.70
C LEU A 306 1.48 -9.06 3.03
N ARG A 307 2.26 -10.11 3.02
CA ARG A 307 3.66 -10.09 2.62
C ARG A 307 3.85 -9.86 1.13
N ASN A 308 4.48 -8.74 0.76
CA ASN A 308 4.85 -8.46 -0.62
C ASN A 308 6.16 -9.17 -0.98
N ARG A 309 6.05 -10.46 -1.33
CA ARG A 309 7.19 -11.37 -1.56
C ARG A 309 8.12 -10.91 -2.66
N VAL A 310 7.61 -10.23 -3.67
CA VAL A 310 8.45 -9.71 -4.77
C VAL A 310 9.58 -8.83 -4.26
N ILE A 311 9.33 -8.04 -3.20
CA ILE A 311 10.29 -7.05 -2.69
C ILE A 311 10.89 -7.41 -1.33
N THR A 312 10.20 -8.25 -0.51
CA THR A 312 10.61 -8.55 0.88
C THR A 312 11.25 -9.90 1.05
N ASP A 313 10.89 -10.90 0.21
CA ASP A 313 11.44 -12.24 0.33
C ASP A 313 12.76 -12.36 -0.41
N THR A 314 13.74 -12.93 0.26
CA THR A 314 15.01 -13.25 -0.36
C THR A 314 15.19 -14.76 -0.47
N PHE A 315 15.75 -15.18 -1.58
CA PHE A 315 16.08 -16.57 -1.86
C PHE A 315 17.42 -16.68 -2.57
N GLU A 316 18.05 -17.84 -2.51
CA GLU A 316 19.22 -18.11 -3.32
C GLU A 316 18.80 -18.32 -4.78
N PRO A 317 19.30 -17.51 -5.73
CA PRO A 317 18.79 -17.50 -7.11
C PRO A 317 19.17 -18.76 -7.90
N GLY A 318 20.14 -19.52 -7.41
CA GLY A 318 20.62 -20.73 -8.10
C GLY A 318 21.06 -20.41 -9.52
N SER A 319 20.73 -21.29 -10.44
CA SER A 319 21.18 -21.20 -11.84
C SER A 319 20.76 -19.96 -12.62
N THR A 320 19.83 -19.13 -12.09
CA THR A 320 19.51 -17.85 -12.73
C THR A 320 20.64 -16.84 -12.61
N LEU A 321 21.63 -17.08 -11.76
CA LEU A 321 22.80 -16.20 -11.61
C LEU A 321 23.96 -16.55 -12.58
N LYS A 322 24.00 -17.77 -13.13
CA LYS A 322 25.08 -18.23 -14.04
C LYS A 322 25.33 -17.31 -15.23
N PRO A 323 24.32 -16.74 -15.89
CA PRO A 323 24.55 -15.82 -17.01
C PRO A 323 25.46 -14.64 -16.65
N PHE A 324 25.37 -14.10 -15.44
CA PHE A 324 26.21 -13.00 -15.00
C PHE A 324 27.67 -13.42 -14.78
N ALA A 325 27.91 -14.62 -14.26
CA ALA A 325 29.27 -15.15 -14.11
C ALA A 325 29.94 -15.40 -15.46
N VAL A 326 29.20 -15.97 -16.41
CA VAL A 326 29.68 -16.19 -17.78
C VAL A 326 29.90 -14.85 -18.50
N ALA A 327 28.99 -13.89 -18.37
CA ALA A 327 29.13 -12.57 -18.96
C ALA A 327 30.37 -11.84 -18.42
N ALA A 328 30.65 -11.92 -17.12
CA ALA A 328 31.84 -11.34 -16.53
C ALA A 328 33.14 -11.92 -17.13
N ALA A 329 33.17 -13.22 -17.40
CA ALA A 329 34.33 -13.90 -18.03
C ALA A 329 34.48 -13.54 -19.51
N MET A 330 33.36 -13.36 -20.22
CA MET A 330 33.36 -12.87 -21.61
C MET A 330 33.88 -11.44 -21.68
N ASP A 331 33.43 -10.54 -20.82
CA ASP A 331 33.87 -9.16 -20.73
C ASP A 331 35.36 -9.03 -20.37
N ALA A 332 35.87 -10.00 -19.60
CA ALA A 332 37.29 -10.08 -19.29
C ALA A 332 38.13 -10.69 -20.45
N GLY A 333 37.52 -11.09 -21.55
CA GLY A 333 38.18 -11.70 -22.71
C GLY A 333 38.69 -13.14 -22.46
N GLN A 334 38.30 -13.76 -21.35
CA GLN A 334 38.78 -15.10 -20.98
C GLN A 334 38.12 -16.22 -21.77
N VAL A 335 36.83 -16.02 -22.12
CA VAL A 335 36.05 -16.98 -22.89
C VAL A 335 35.21 -16.29 -23.96
N THR A 336 34.91 -17.05 -25.01
CA THR A 336 33.92 -16.69 -26.04
C THR A 336 32.77 -17.70 -26.01
N PRO A 337 31.66 -17.46 -26.67
CA PRO A 337 30.55 -18.43 -26.77
C PRO A 337 30.99 -19.82 -27.25
N ALA A 338 31.97 -19.87 -28.18
CA ALA A 338 32.47 -21.11 -28.77
C ALA A 338 33.60 -21.79 -27.96
N THR A 339 34.13 -21.13 -26.91
CA THR A 339 35.18 -21.71 -26.06
C THR A 339 34.70 -23.03 -25.44
N ARG A 340 35.46 -24.09 -25.62
CA ARG A 340 35.14 -25.42 -25.13
C ARG A 340 35.72 -25.65 -23.74
N ILE A 341 34.89 -26.10 -22.81
CA ILE A 341 35.24 -26.39 -21.42
C ILE A 341 35.00 -27.87 -21.15
N GLN A 342 36.03 -28.56 -20.66
CA GLN A 342 35.90 -29.97 -20.23
C GLN A 342 35.08 -30.03 -18.93
N THR A 343 33.94 -30.71 -18.95
CA THR A 343 33.03 -30.81 -17.82
C THR A 343 32.96 -32.26 -17.25
N ALA A 344 33.56 -33.26 -17.95
CA ALA A 344 33.64 -34.61 -17.42
C ALA A 344 34.42 -34.64 -16.09
N PRO A 345 34.05 -35.52 -15.18
CA PRO A 345 32.95 -36.48 -15.19
C PRO A 345 31.62 -35.92 -14.65
N GLY A 346 31.34 -34.64 -14.83
CA GLY A 346 30.16 -33.96 -14.30
C GLY A 346 30.27 -33.56 -12.81
N ARG A 347 31.50 -33.53 -12.28
CA ARG A 347 31.81 -33.09 -10.90
C ARG A 347 33.18 -32.44 -10.82
N ILE A 348 33.28 -31.48 -9.88
CA ILE A 348 34.55 -30.79 -9.57
C ILE A 348 34.70 -30.68 -8.06
N VAL A 349 35.92 -30.75 -7.55
CA VAL A 349 36.22 -30.55 -6.12
C VAL A 349 36.95 -29.23 -5.93
N ILE A 350 36.39 -28.34 -5.12
CA ILE A 350 36.97 -27.06 -4.76
C ILE A 350 37.02 -26.95 -3.23
N GLY A 351 38.20 -26.74 -2.65
CA GLY A 351 38.38 -26.65 -1.19
C GLY A 351 37.81 -27.82 -0.41
N GLY A 352 37.94 -29.05 -0.94
CA GLY A 352 37.42 -30.27 -0.31
C GLY A 352 35.90 -30.49 -0.44
N ARG A 353 35.18 -29.62 -1.16
CA ARG A 353 33.75 -29.75 -1.42
C ARG A 353 33.50 -30.17 -2.86
N THR A 354 32.63 -31.14 -3.07
CA THR A 354 32.24 -31.61 -4.40
C THR A 354 31.04 -30.81 -4.92
N ILE A 355 31.17 -30.27 -6.13
CA ILE A 355 30.11 -29.61 -6.89
C ILE A 355 29.77 -30.55 -8.05
N ASN A 356 28.49 -30.85 -8.25
CA ASN A 356 28.01 -31.78 -9.25
C ASN A 356 27.12 -31.06 -10.27
N ASP A 357 27.16 -31.48 -11.52
CA ASP A 357 26.14 -31.22 -12.52
C ASP A 357 24.90 -32.08 -12.28
N THR A 358 23.74 -31.61 -12.70
CA THR A 358 22.50 -32.42 -12.69
C THR A 358 22.58 -33.56 -13.71
N HIS A 359 23.19 -33.28 -14.87
CA HIS A 359 23.48 -34.25 -15.93
C HIS A 359 24.95 -34.13 -16.31
N ALA A 360 25.66 -35.24 -16.34
CA ALA A 360 27.06 -35.28 -16.73
C ALA A 360 27.22 -35.04 -18.24
N HIS A 361 28.17 -34.19 -18.59
CA HIS A 361 28.58 -33.91 -19.97
C HIS A 361 30.10 -34.07 -20.05
N GLU A 362 30.62 -34.35 -21.25
CA GLU A 362 32.06 -34.41 -21.45
C GLU A 362 32.67 -33.05 -21.76
N LEU A 363 32.33 -32.48 -22.87
CA LEU A 363 32.86 -31.23 -23.39
C LEU A 363 31.69 -30.32 -23.80
N LEU A 364 31.61 -29.12 -23.22
CA LEU A 364 30.58 -28.15 -23.54
C LEU A 364 31.22 -26.85 -24.04
N THR A 365 30.61 -26.23 -25.03
CA THR A 365 30.88 -24.79 -25.30
C THR A 365 30.31 -23.93 -24.18
N VAL A 366 30.82 -22.71 -24.02
CA VAL A 366 30.27 -21.73 -23.07
C VAL A 366 28.79 -21.47 -23.32
N GLU A 367 28.37 -21.44 -24.57
CA GLU A 367 26.96 -21.34 -24.95
C GLU A 367 26.13 -22.53 -24.43
N GLN A 368 26.65 -23.75 -24.60
CA GLN A 368 26.03 -24.97 -24.08
C GLN A 368 26.04 -25.02 -22.54
N ILE A 369 27.07 -24.44 -21.87
CA ILE A 369 27.09 -24.35 -20.41
C ILE A 369 25.91 -23.55 -19.90
N VAL A 370 25.57 -22.43 -20.54
CA VAL A 370 24.40 -21.61 -20.18
C VAL A 370 23.11 -22.35 -20.53
N ALA A 371 22.98 -22.91 -21.73
CA ALA A 371 21.78 -23.58 -22.21
C ALA A 371 21.44 -24.83 -21.38
N LYS A 372 22.42 -25.71 -21.13
CA LYS A 372 22.29 -26.96 -20.36
C LYS A 372 22.45 -26.74 -18.84
N SER A 373 22.80 -25.52 -18.43
CA SER A 373 22.93 -25.15 -17.00
C SER A 373 24.00 -25.91 -16.22
N SER A 374 25.18 -26.22 -16.83
CA SER A 374 26.26 -26.92 -16.14
C SER A 374 26.82 -26.09 -14.97
N ASN A 375 26.85 -26.67 -13.77
CA ASN A 375 27.51 -26.11 -12.59
C ASN A 375 29.03 -26.16 -12.77
N VAL A 376 29.54 -27.32 -13.19
CA VAL A 376 30.97 -27.58 -13.38
C VAL A 376 31.56 -26.62 -14.41
N GLY A 377 30.88 -26.46 -15.56
CA GLY A 377 31.28 -25.51 -16.59
C GLY A 377 31.30 -24.08 -16.09
N THR A 378 30.24 -23.65 -15.41
CA THR A 378 30.16 -22.29 -14.85
C THR A 378 31.25 -22.03 -13.81
N VAL A 379 31.49 -22.98 -12.89
CA VAL A 379 32.55 -22.87 -11.89
C VAL A 379 33.91 -22.73 -12.54
N LYS A 380 34.24 -23.59 -13.54
CA LYS A 380 35.52 -23.49 -14.25
C LYS A 380 35.72 -22.13 -14.90
N VAL A 381 34.70 -21.61 -15.58
CA VAL A 381 34.73 -20.27 -16.19
C VAL A 381 34.89 -19.18 -15.13
N ALA A 382 34.15 -19.25 -14.03
CA ALA A 382 34.16 -18.22 -12.99
C ALA A 382 35.45 -18.25 -12.13
N MET A 383 36.10 -19.40 -11.98
CA MET A 383 37.35 -19.51 -11.21
C MET A 383 38.58 -18.95 -11.94
N GLU A 384 38.49 -18.73 -13.26
CA GLU A 384 39.49 -18.00 -14.02
C GLU A 384 39.43 -16.48 -13.77
N LEU A 385 38.33 -15.97 -13.21
CA LEU A 385 38.15 -14.57 -12.86
C LEU A 385 38.74 -14.25 -11.49
N PRO A 386 39.33 -13.06 -11.28
CA PRO A 386 39.49 -12.51 -9.94
C PRO A 386 38.12 -12.37 -9.26
N ALA A 387 38.03 -12.78 -7.98
CA ALA A 387 36.79 -12.69 -7.21
C ALA A 387 36.18 -11.26 -7.21
N GLN A 388 37.04 -10.23 -7.25
CA GLN A 388 36.64 -8.83 -7.35
C GLN A 388 35.81 -8.56 -8.62
N ARG A 389 36.23 -9.08 -9.76
CA ARG A 389 35.54 -8.83 -11.04
C ARG A 389 34.14 -9.45 -11.05
N LEU A 390 34.02 -10.66 -10.52
CA LEU A 390 32.72 -11.31 -10.36
C LEU A 390 31.81 -10.52 -9.42
N TRP A 391 32.36 -10.04 -8.30
CA TRP A 391 31.63 -9.23 -7.32
C TRP A 391 31.18 -7.88 -7.91
N GLU A 392 32.03 -7.20 -8.68
CA GLU A 392 31.72 -5.94 -9.37
C GLU A 392 30.55 -6.11 -10.36
N THR A 393 30.55 -7.20 -11.13
CA THR A 393 29.45 -7.50 -12.07
C THR A 393 28.13 -7.72 -11.31
N TYR A 394 28.16 -8.44 -10.20
CA TYR A 394 26.96 -8.70 -9.40
C TYR A 394 26.45 -7.44 -8.71
N THR A 395 27.32 -6.64 -8.13
CA THR A 395 26.93 -5.36 -7.51
C THR A 395 26.44 -4.35 -8.54
N GLY A 396 27.06 -4.28 -9.71
CA GLY A 396 26.60 -3.47 -10.84
C GLY A 396 25.18 -3.86 -11.28
N ALA A 397 24.89 -5.16 -11.34
CA ALA A 397 23.53 -5.64 -11.62
C ALA A 397 22.51 -5.33 -10.50
N GLY A 398 22.97 -4.87 -9.31
CA GLY A 398 22.15 -4.46 -8.18
C GLY A 398 21.96 -5.52 -7.09
N PHE A 399 22.67 -6.64 -7.15
CA PHE A 399 22.63 -7.63 -6.08
C PHE A 399 23.35 -7.12 -4.83
N GLY A 400 22.78 -7.39 -3.65
CA GLY A 400 23.27 -6.88 -2.38
C GLY A 400 22.92 -5.42 -2.09
N GLN A 401 22.10 -4.77 -2.91
CA GLN A 401 21.69 -3.38 -2.76
C GLN A 401 20.15 -3.29 -2.79
N ALA A 402 19.56 -2.59 -1.80
CA ALA A 402 18.13 -2.32 -1.83
C ALA A 402 17.81 -1.30 -2.94
N PRO A 403 16.77 -1.52 -3.74
CA PRO A 403 16.23 -0.48 -4.59
C PRO A 403 15.86 0.75 -3.76
N ALA A 404 16.27 1.95 -4.21
CA ALA A 404 15.98 3.18 -3.48
C ALA A 404 14.46 3.42 -3.44
N ALA A 405 13.90 3.62 -2.25
CA ALA A 405 12.47 3.83 -2.06
C ALA A 405 11.95 5.04 -2.85
N ALA A 406 12.74 6.12 -2.95
CA ALA A 406 12.38 7.31 -3.71
C ALA A 406 12.21 7.04 -5.22
N THR A 407 13.02 6.12 -5.79
CA THR A 407 12.94 5.76 -7.21
C THR A 407 11.87 4.70 -7.44
N LEU A 408 11.82 3.70 -6.55
CA LEU A 408 10.81 2.64 -6.62
C LEU A 408 9.40 3.19 -6.39
N GLY A 409 9.24 4.25 -5.59
CA GLY A 409 7.95 4.78 -5.16
C GLY A 409 7.25 3.86 -4.13
N PHE A 410 8.04 3.07 -3.39
CA PHE A 410 7.53 2.05 -2.48
C PHE A 410 8.54 1.76 -1.35
N HIS A 411 8.05 1.45 -0.15
CA HIS A 411 8.90 1.12 0.99
C HIS A 411 9.06 -0.40 1.17
N GLY A 412 10.09 -0.81 1.92
CA GLY A 412 10.27 -2.18 2.36
C GLY A 412 11.03 -3.10 1.39
N ALA A 413 11.56 -2.59 0.28
CA ALA A 413 12.43 -3.39 -0.59
C ALA A 413 13.75 -3.75 0.12
N VAL A 414 14.11 -5.04 0.05
CA VAL A 414 15.29 -5.56 0.74
C VAL A 414 16.53 -5.58 -0.15
N ALA A 415 17.70 -5.48 0.49
CA ALA A 415 19.00 -5.54 -0.19
C ALA A 415 19.39 -6.95 -0.65
N GLY A 416 18.81 -7.99 -0.04
CA GLY A 416 19.37 -9.33 -0.17
C GLY A 416 20.74 -9.43 0.53
N ARG A 417 21.56 -10.40 0.13
CA ARG A 417 22.88 -10.59 0.72
C ARG A 417 23.92 -10.97 -0.34
N LEU A 418 24.89 -10.11 -0.54
CA LEU A 418 26.12 -10.41 -1.29
C LEU A 418 27.30 -9.95 -0.44
N ARG A 419 28.12 -10.88 0.05
CA ARG A 419 29.28 -10.52 0.86
C ARG A 419 30.37 -9.86 0.02
N PRO A 420 31.19 -8.98 0.59
CA PRO A 420 32.35 -8.42 -0.10
C PRO A 420 33.30 -9.52 -0.57
N TYR A 421 33.84 -9.39 -1.78
CA TYR A 421 34.71 -10.40 -2.40
C TYR A 421 35.97 -10.74 -1.57
N LYS A 422 36.49 -9.79 -0.79
CA LYS A 422 37.65 -10.00 0.12
C LYS A 422 37.39 -11.08 1.18
N ALA A 423 36.14 -11.36 1.49
CA ALA A 423 35.73 -12.39 2.44
C ALA A 423 35.46 -13.74 1.77
N TRP A 424 35.60 -13.87 0.45
CA TRP A 424 35.31 -15.11 -0.25
C TRP A 424 36.50 -16.06 -0.21
N ARG A 425 36.23 -17.27 0.19
CA ARG A 425 37.14 -18.41 -0.01
C ARG A 425 36.90 -18.97 -1.43
N PRO A 426 37.85 -19.74 -2.00
CA PRO A 426 37.67 -20.31 -3.35
C PRO A 426 36.35 -21.06 -3.54
N ILE A 427 35.95 -21.84 -2.54
CA ILE A 427 34.65 -22.57 -2.59
C ILE A 427 33.46 -21.61 -2.62
N GLU A 428 33.54 -20.45 -1.98
CA GLU A 428 32.47 -19.46 -1.98
C GLU A 428 32.37 -18.74 -3.33
N GLN A 429 33.51 -18.38 -3.96
CA GLN A 429 33.52 -17.89 -5.34
C GLN A 429 32.86 -18.91 -6.28
N ALA A 430 33.23 -20.18 -6.15
CA ALA A 430 32.65 -21.27 -6.92
C ALA A 430 31.14 -21.37 -6.71
N THR A 431 30.65 -21.39 -5.47
CA THR A 431 29.20 -21.54 -5.19
C THR A 431 28.39 -20.30 -5.59
N ILE A 432 28.91 -19.11 -5.37
CA ILE A 432 28.28 -17.84 -5.76
C ILE A 432 28.14 -17.74 -7.30
N SER A 433 29.07 -18.31 -8.07
CA SER A 433 29.00 -18.28 -9.54
C SER A 433 27.74 -18.97 -10.10
N TYR A 434 27.17 -19.93 -9.38
CA TYR A 434 25.93 -20.59 -9.76
C TYR A 434 24.76 -20.36 -8.77
N GLY A 435 24.88 -19.29 -7.96
CA GLY A 435 23.77 -18.69 -7.20
C GLY A 435 23.52 -19.27 -5.81
N TYR A 436 24.53 -19.88 -5.16
CA TYR A 436 24.48 -20.30 -3.75
C TYR A 436 25.40 -19.43 -2.88
N GLY A 437 25.02 -19.14 -1.65
CA GLY A 437 25.75 -18.24 -0.75
C GLY A 437 25.49 -16.74 -1.02
N VAL A 438 24.56 -16.45 -1.88
CA VAL A 438 24.01 -15.13 -2.20
C VAL A 438 22.50 -15.20 -2.10
N SER A 439 21.84 -14.17 -1.60
CA SER A 439 20.38 -14.09 -1.61
C SER A 439 19.89 -12.81 -2.24
N VAL A 440 18.82 -12.90 -3.02
CA VAL A 440 18.26 -11.79 -3.80
C VAL A 440 16.74 -11.76 -3.67
N SER A 441 16.12 -10.59 -3.82
CA SER A 441 14.68 -10.49 -4.03
C SER A 441 14.32 -10.77 -5.49
N LEU A 442 13.05 -11.13 -5.73
CA LEU A 442 12.58 -11.35 -7.09
C LEU A 442 12.68 -10.07 -7.95
N LEU A 443 12.43 -8.91 -7.32
CA LEU A 443 12.59 -7.62 -8.00
C LEU A 443 14.04 -7.35 -8.42
N GLN A 444 15.01 -7.65 -7.55
CA GLN A 444 16.42 -7.54 -7.90
C GLN A 444 16.79 -8.45 -9.07
N LEU A 445 16.29 -9.69 -9.06
CA LEU A 445 16.54 -10.64 -10.16
C LEU A 445 15.95 -10.13 -11.48
N ALA A 446 14.70 -9.66 -11.48
CA ALA A 446 14.06 -9.09 -12.67
C ALA A 446 14.83 -7.86 -13.19
N ARG A 447 15.20 -6.93 -12.29
CA ARG A 447 16.00 -5.76 -12.65
C ARG A 447 17.33 -6.15 -13.28
N ALA A 448 18.05 -7.08 -12.69
CA ALA A 448 19.34 -7.54 -13.20
C ALA A 448 19.23 -8.12 -14.62
N TYR A 449 18.15 -8.84 -14.93
CA TYR A 449 17.90 -9.38 -16.27
C TYR A 449 17.64 -8.31 -17.33
N THR A 450 17.36 -7.06 -16.94
CA THR A 450 17.32 -5.96 -17.91
C THR A 450 18.66 -5.77 -18.61
N ALA A 451 19.80 -6.09 -17.97
CA ALA A 451 21.11 -6.02 -18.62
C ALA A 451 21.21 -6.89 -19.90
N PHE A 452 20.56 -8.07 -19.89
CA PHE A 452 20.53 -8.94 -21.07
C PHE A 452 19.44 -8.55 -22.07
N ALA A 453 18.34 -7.99 -21.59
CA ALA A 453 17.27 -7.47 -22.45
C ALA A 453 17.66 -6.15 -23.15
N ARG A 454 18.55 -5.39 -22.55
CA ARG A 454 19.15 -4.15 -23.07
C ARG A 454 20.56 -4.44 -23.59
N ASP A 455 21.30 -3.43 -23.92
CA ASP A 455 22.68 -3.57 -24.41
C ASP A 455 23.69 -3.49 -23.26
N GLY A 456 23.46 -4.25 -22.19
CA GLY A 456 24.40 -4.45 -21.11
C GLY A 456 24.22 -3.51 -19.91
N ASP A 457 23.23 -2.66 -19.91
CA ASP A 457 22.93 -1.71 -18.85
C ASP A 457 21.67 -2.09 -18.07
N VAL A 458 21.60 -1.71 -16.81
CA VAL A 458 20.42 -1.84 -15.97
C VAL A 458 19.81 -0.48 -15.68
N VAL A 459 18.49 -0.43 -15.59
CA VAL A 459 17.73 0.78 -15.26
C VAL A 459 17.19 0.71 -13.84
N PRO A 460 16.95 1.84 -13.18
CA PRO A 460 16.21 1.88 -11.94
C PRO A 460 14.80 1.34 -12.15
N VAL A 461 14.24 0.67 -11.13
CA VAL A 461 12.85 0.23 -11.18
C VAL A 461 11.94 1.28 -10.56
N SER A 462 10.79 1.54 -11.21
CA SER A 462 9.78 2.48 -10.74
C SER A 462 8.40 1.86 -10.76
N LEU A 463 7.65 2.07 -9.67
CA LEU A 463 6.24 1.71 -9.57
C LEU A 463 5.33 2.87 -10.01
N THR A 464 5.82 4.11 -9.91
CA THR A 464 5.13 5.29 -10.45
C THR A 464 5.42 5.44 -11.93
N ARG A 465 4.42 5.90 -12.67
CA ARG A 465 4.56 6.19 -14.10
C ARG A 465 5.62 7.26 -14.31
N LEU A 466 6.57 6.98 -15.18
CA LEU A 466 7.60 7.93 -15.58
C LEU A 466 7.07 8.88 -16.65
N ASP A 467 7.57 10.10 -16.65
CA ASP A 467 7.32 11.03 -17.76
C ASP A 467 8.04 10.48 -19.01
N PRO A 468 7.32 10.28 -20.13
CA PRO A 468 7.91 9.81 -21.38
C PRO A 468 9.06 10.68 -21.90
N ALA A 469 9.09 11.96 -21.53
CA ALA A 469 10.18 12.89 -21.88
C ALA A 469 11.40 12.75 -20.95
N GLN A 470 11.28 12.04 -19.83
CA GLN A 470 12.37 11.88 -18.88
C GLN A 470 13.35 10.80 -19.35
N HIS A 471 14.60 11.20 -19.49
CA HIS A 471 15.68 10.22 -19.74
C HIS A 471 15.90 9.36 -18.47
N VAL A 472 15.77 8.04 -18.62
CA VAL A 472 16.03 7.10 -17.52
C VAL A 472 17.53 6.84 -17.46
N ALA A 473 18.19 7.31 -16.41
CA ALA A 473 19.61 7.04 -16.19
C ALA A 473 19.85 5.54 -16.01
N SER A 474 20.72 4.96 -16.82
CA SER A 474 21.09 3.55 -16.73
C SER A 474 22.50 3.37 -16.20
N VAL A 475 22.79 2.18 -15.69
CA VAL A 475 24.10 1.82 -15.16
C VAL A 475 24.67 0.69 -16.02
N PRO A 476 25.83 0.89 -16.69
CA PRO A 476 26.47 -0.17 -17.46
C PRO A 476 26.97 -1.27 -16.50
N VAL A 477 26.74 -2.52 -16.87
CA VAL A 477 27.11 -3.73 -16.10
C VAL A 477 28.02 -4.63 -16.90
N ILE A 478 27.70 -4.85 -18.17
CA ILE A 478 28.43 -5.71 -19.13
C ILE A 478 28.51 -5.00 -20.47
N GLN A 479 29.48 -5.43 -21.31
CA GLN A 479 29.64 -4.87 -22.65
C GLN A 479 28.43 -5.20 -23.54
N PRO A 480 28.07 -4.32 -24.49
CA PRO A 480 26.93 -4.55 -25.41
C PRO A 480 27.03 -5.86 -26.19
N GLU A 481 28.24 -6.19 -26.67
CA GLU A 481 28.52 -7.42 -27.43
C GLU A 481 28.27 -8.66 -26.58
N THR A 482 28.66 -8.64 -25.29
CA THR A 482 28.43 -9.70 -24.30
C THR A 482 26.94 -9.85 -24.02
N ALA A 483 26.22 -8.73 -23.87
CA ALA A 483 24.78 -8.74 -23.66
C ALA A 483 24.04 -9.42 -24.84
N ARG A 484 24.41 -9.05 -26.08
CA ARG A 484 23.82 -9.63 -27.31
C ARG A 484 24.16 -11.14 -27.44
N ALA A 485 25.39 -11.55 -27.11
CA ALA A 485 25.78 -12.95 -27.08
C ALA A 485 25.01 -13.72 -26.01
N MET A 486 24.92 -13.17 -24.80
CA MET A 486 24.17 -13.79 -23.70
C MET A 486 22.66 -13.93 -24.04
N ARG A 487 22.08 -12.96 -24.74
CA ARG A 487 20.69 -13.01 -25.23
C ARG A 487 20.45 -14.25 -26.08
N ARG A 488 21.38 -14.55 -27.03
CA ARG A 488 21.31 -15.79 -27.85
C ARG A 488 21.46 -17.05 -27.03
N MET A 489 22.37 -17.08 -26.06
CA MET A 489 22.56 -18.25 -25.17
C MET A 489 21.33 -18.51 -24.30
N LEU A 490 20.68 -17.44 -23.80
CA LEU A 490 19.46 -17.55 -23.00
C LEU A 490 18.25 -17.98 -23.86
N GLU A 491 18.24 -17.65 -25.15
CA GLU A 491 17.26 -18.16 -26.10
C GLU A 491 17.43 -19.68 -26.31
N GLN A 492 18.67 -20.18 -26.43
CA GLN A 492 18.93 -21.62 -26.51
C GLN A 492 18.51 -22.37 -25.24
N ALA A 493 18.60 -21.73 -24.05
CA ALA A 493 18.13 -22.34 -22.82
C ALA A 493 16.60 -22.59 -22.79
N VAL A 494 15.85 -21.90 -23.63
CA VAL A 494 14.41 -22.08 -23.87
C VAL A 494 14.14 -23.04 -25.05
N GLY A 495 15.16 -23.36 -25.85
CA GLY A 495 15.10 -24.32 -26.95
C GLY A 495 14.84 -25.76 -26.49
N ASP A 496 14.71 -26.68 -27.48
CA ASP A 496 14.38 -28.11 -27.22
C ASP A 496 15.44 -28.80 -26.37
N GLU A 497 16.70 -28.51 -26.58
CA GLU A 497 17.82 -29.06 -25.80
C GLU A 497 18.16 -28.28 -24.52
N GLY A 498 17.44 -27.18 -24.28
CA GLY A 498 17.61 -26.33 -23.12
C GLY A 498 16.89 -26.83 -21.87
N THR A 499 17.04 -26.10 -20.76
CA THR A 499 16.41 -26.44 -19.48
C THR A 499 14.98 -25.95 -19.33
N ALA A 500 14.46 -25.17 -20.29
CA ALA A 500 13.15 -24.51 -20.17
C ALA A 500 12.31 -24.51 -21.45
N PRO A 501 12.09 -25.62 -22.13
CA PRO A 501 11.25 -25.65 -23.33
C PRO A 501 9.79 -25.17 -23.07
N LYS A 502 9.32 -25.29 -21.81
CA LYS A 502 7.97 -24.81 -21.39
C LYS A 502 7.87 -23.29 -21.23
N ALA A 503 8.97 -22.55 -21.35
CA ALA A 503 8.97 -21.09 -21.38
C ALA A 503 8.69 -20.51 -22.79
N ARG A 504 8.60 -21.36 -23.81
CA ARG A 504 8.33 -20.90 -25.20
C ARG A 504 6.94 -20.29 -25.32
N ILE A 505 6.87 -19.24 -26.11
CA ILE A 505 5.64 -18.52 -26.40
C ILE A 505 5.40 -18.61 -27.92
N PRO A 506 4.28 -19.18 -28.38
CA PRO A 506 3.97 -19.19 -29.80
C PRO A 506 3.96 -17.79 -30.41
N GLY A 507 4.69 -17.62 -31.52
CA GLY A 507 4.83 -16.34 -32.20
C GLY A 507 5.88 -15.39 -31.61
N TYR A 508 6.51 -15.72 -30.50
CA TYR A 508 7.56 -14.88 -29.92
C TYR A 508 8.83 -15.67 -29.60
N ARG A 509 9.97 -15.11 -29.95
CA ARG A 509 11.25 -15.61 -29.48
C ARG A 509 11.41 -15.20 -28.02
N THR A 510 11.77 -16.16 -27.19
CA THR A 510 11.89 -15.99 -25.74
C THR A 510 13.27 -16.40 -25.28
N ALA A 511 13.81 -15.66 -24.33
CA ALA A 511 15.09 -15.95 -23.69
C ALA A 511 14.95 -15.93 -22.17
N GLY A 512 15.65 -16.83 -21.48
CA GLY A 512 15.57 -16.85 -20.02
C GLY A 512 16.32 -18.02 -19.41
N LYS A 513 16.28 -18.08 -18.08
CA LYS A 513 17.00 -19.08 -17.30
C LYS A 513 16.17 -19.61 -16.14
N THR A 514 16.21 -20.91 -15.96
CA THR A 514 15.64 -21.60 -14.79
C THR A 514 16.54 -21.48 -13.57
N GLY A 515 15.91 -21.40 -12.41
CA GLY A 515 16.54 -21.60 -11.11
C GLY A 515 15.81 -22.69 -10.31
N THR A 516 16.58 -23.49 -9.59
CA THR A 516 16.06 -24.47 -8.63
C THR A 516 17.05 -24.49 -7.48
N ALA A 517 16.68 -23.90 -6.37
CA ALA A 517 17.54 -23.80 -5.20
C ALA A 517 16.91 -24.47 -3.98
N ARG A 518 17.72 -25.18 -3.21
CA ARG A 518 17.31 -25.70 -1.89
C ARG A 518 17.17 -24.55 -0.91
N LYS A 519 16.18 -24.63 -0.03
CA LYS A 519 16.00 -23.64 1.02
C LYS A 519 16.99 -23.84 2.15
N LEU A 520 17.54 -22.73 2.61
CA LEU A 520 18.41 -22.70 3.80
C LEU A 520 17.51 -22.39 5.02
N ARG A 521 17.47 -23.31 6.00
CA ARG A 521 16.77 -23.11 7.28
C ARG A 521 17.74 -23.41 8.41
N ASN A 522 17.90 -22.46 9.34
CA ASN A 522 18.80 -22.60 10.49
C ASN A 522 20.23 -23.01 10.09
N GLY A 523 20.75 -22.47 8.99
CA GLY A 523 22.10 -22.75 8.49
C GLY A 523 22.28 -24.07 7.76
N GLN A 524 21.21 -24.86 7.54
CA GLN A 524 21.24 -26.13 6.83
C GLN A 524 20.30 -26.12 5.62
N TYR A 525 20.73 -26.75 4.53
CA TYR A 525 19.88 -26.98 3.37
C TYR A 525 18.89 -28.10 3.63
N VAL A 526 17.60 -27.75 3.57
CA VAL A 526 16.50 -28.71 3.78
C VAL A 526 15.97 -29.23 2.44
N ASN A 527 15.17 -30.31 2.47
CA ASN A 527 14.52 -30.87 1.29
C ASN A 527 13.25 -30.06 0.92
N ALA A 528 13.42 -28.76 0.74
CA ALA A 528 12.42 -27.82 0.26
C ALA A 528 13.10 -26.91 -0.77
N TYR A 529 12.37 -26.54 -1.79
CA TYR A 529 12.94 -25.87 -2.96
C TYR A 529 12.22 -24.55 -3.25
N VAL A 530 12.97 -23.62 -3.84
CA VAL A 530 12.45 -22.48 -4.57
C VAL A 530 12.66 -22.73 -6.04
N ALA A 531 11.56 -22.82 -6.79
CA ALA A 531 11.57 -22.90 -8.24
C ALA A 531 11.43 -21.50 -8.83
N SER A 532 12.34 -21.10 -9.71
CA SER A 532 12.32 -19.77 -10.31
C SER A 532 12.58 -19.80 -11.81
N PHE A 533 12.14 -18.76 -12.49
CA PHE A 533 12.48 -18.45 -13.87
C PHE A 533 12.60 -16.95 -14.04
N ALA A 534 13.63 -16.49 -14.74
CA ALA A 534 13.78 -15.10 -15.15
C ALA A 534 14.09 -15.05 -16.65
N GLY A 535 13.41 -14.20 -17.37
CA GLY A 535 13.56 -14.12 -18.82
C GLY A 535 12.89 -12.88 -19.40
N PHE A 536 12.97 -12.74 -20.71
CA PHE A 536 12.45 -11.59 -21.44
C PHE A 536 11.96 -12.00 -22.85
N ALA A 537 11.12 -11.17 -23.41
CA ALA A 537 10.57 -11.32 -24.76
C ALA A 537 10.10 -9.95 -25.32
N PRO A 538 10.05 -9.79 -26.66
CA PRO A 538 10.67 -10.63 -27.70
C PRO A 538 12.21 -10.62 -27.61
N VAL A 539 12.91 -11.57 -28.25
CA VAL A 539 14.38 -11.59 -28.22
C VAL A 539 14.97 -10.53 -29.16
N SER A 540 14.31 -10.26 -30.26
CA SER A 540 14.79 -9.28 -31.26
C SER A 540 14.81 -7.85 -30.74
N ASP A 541 13.79 -7.46 -29.95
CA ASP A 541 13.63 -6.15 -29.34
C ASP A 541 12.88 -6.32 -28.00
N PRO A 542 13.59 -6.62 -26.92
CA PRO A 542 12.96 -6.94 -25.64
C PRO A 542 12.10 -5.80 -25.10
N ARG A 543 10.84 -6.12 -24.83
CA ARG A 543 9.84 -5.18 -24.31
C ARG A 543 9.53 -5.42 -22.84
N ILE A 544 9.56 -6.68 -22.42
CA ILE A 544 9.27 -7.06 -21.04
C ILE A 544 10.34 -7.98 -20.48
N VAL A 545 10.65 -7.81 -19.21
CA VAL A 545 11.37 -8.77 -18.38
C VAL A 545 10.38 -9.33 -17.38
N VAL A 546 10.32 -10.66 -17.27
CA VAL A 546 9.43 -11.35 -16.32
C VAL A 546 10.26 -12.26 -15.43
N ALA A 547 10.07 -12.14 -14.12
CA ALA A 547 10.63 -13.08 -13.15
C ALA A 547 9.49 -13.71 -12.34
N VAL A 548 9.61 -15.02 -12.13
CA VAL A 548 8.65 -15.86 -11.39
C VAL A 548 9.38 -16.65 -10.33
N MET A 549 8.78 -16.75 -9.15
CA MET A 549 9.25 -17.59 -8.06
C MET A 549 8.05 -18.36 -7.48
N ILE A 550 8.21 -19.69 -7.34
CA ILE A 550 7.25 -20.58 -6.69
C ILE A 550 7.95 -21.21 -5.48
N ASP A 551 7.42 -20.96 -4.31
CA ASP A 551 8.00 -21.37 -3.04
C ASP A 551 7.42 -22.73 -2.58
N GLU A 552 8.31 -23.68 -2.32
CA GLU A 552 7.98 -25.02 -1.83
C GLU A 552 6.88 -25.69 -2.68
N PRO A 553 7.07 -25.86 -4.01
CA PRO A 553 6.12 -26.60 -4.81
C PRO A 553 6.07 -28.06 -4.35
N GLY A 554 4.86 -28.61 -4.28
CA GLY A 554 4.58 -30.00 -3.87
C GLY A 554 4.54 -30.99 -5.03
N GLY A 555 4.08 -32.21 -4.73
CA GLY A 555 3.82 -33.24 -5.76
C GLY A 555 5.06 -33.76 -6.48
N GLY A 556 6.25 -33.61 -5.89
CA GLY A 556 7.51 -34.13 -6.46
C GLY A 556 8.05 -33.32 -7.65
N ARG A 557 7.37 -32.26 -8.07
CA ARG A 557 7.79 -31.35 -9.16
C ARG A 557 8.33 -30.06 -8.58
N TYR A 558 9.64 -29.88 -8.58
CA TYR A 558 10.31 -28.73 -7.97
C TYR A 558 11.30 -28.03 -8.91
N TYR A 559 11.48 -28.52 -10.14
CA TYR A 559 12.37 -27.86 -11.10
C TYR A 559 11.74 -26.60 -11.67
N GLY A 560 12.53 -25.52 -11.74
CA GLY A 560 12.09 -24.23 -12.30
C GLY A 560 11.55 -24.34 -13.74
N GLY A 561 12.12 -25.26 -14.55
CA GLY A 561 11.64 -25.56 -15.90
C GLY A 561 10.24 -26.17 -15.96
N ASP A 562 9.83 -26.89 -14.91
CA ASP A 562 8.52 -27.54 -14.84
C ASP A 562 7.46 -26.68 -14.17
N VAL A 563 7.84 -25.86 -13.19
CA VAL A 563 6.91 -25.15 -12.32
C VAL A 563 6.86 -23.65 -12.64
N ALA A 564 8.01 -22.98 -12.79
CA ALA A 564 8.07 -21.53 -13.00
C ALA A 564 8.06 -21.12 -14.48
N ALA A 565 8.68 -21.90 -15.36
CA ALA A 565 8.74 -21.60 -16.79
C ALA A 565 7.36 -21.54 -17.48
N PRO A 566 6.40 -22.45 -17.20
CA PRO A 566 5.04 -22.32 -17.74
C PRO A 566 4.31 -21.04 -17.28
N VAL A 567 4.54 -20.63 -16.04
CA VAL A 567 3.94 -19.39 -15.50
C VAL A 567 4.53 -18.17 -16.21
N PHE A 568 5.86 -18.15 -16.40
CA PHE A 568 6.50 -17.13 -17.23
C PHE A 568 5.89 -17.08 -18.63
N ALA A 569 5.72 -18.19 -19.30
CA ALA A 569 5.16 -18.25 -20.66
C ALA A 569 3.74 -17.66 -20.71
N GLN A 570 2.88 -18.01 -19.73
CA GLN A 570 1.52 -17.49 -19.64
C GLN A 570 1.50 -15.97 -19.41
N ILE A 571 2.30 -15.50 -18.44
CA ILE A 571 2.38 -14.07 -18.11
C ILE A 571 2.93 -13.29 -19.29
N ALA A 572 4.05 -13.73 -19.87
CA ALA A 572 4.70 -13.02 -20.96
C ALA A 572 3.85 -13.00 -22.23
N ALA A 573 3.24 -14.13 -22.60
CA ALA A 573 2.33 -14.19 -23.76
C ALA A 573 1.13 -13.25 -23.62
N GLY A 574 0.50 -13.23 -22.44
CA GLY A 574 -0.61 -12.35 -22.16
C GLY A 574 -0.20 -10.89 -22.14
N SER A 575 0.94 -10.58 -21.52
CA SER A 575 1.49 -9.23 -21.42
C SER A 575 1.85 -8.65 -22.78
N LEU A 576 2.54 -9.40 -23.63
CA LEU A 576 2.91 -8.95 -24.99
C LEU A 576 1.67 -8.63 -25.82
N ARG A 577 0.62 -9.45 -25.73
CA ARG A 577 -0.66 -9.17 -26.41
C ARG A 577 -1.36 -7.92 -25.83
N ALA A 578 -1.42 -7.80 -24.51
CA ALA A 578 -2.01 -6.64 -23.86
C ALA A 578 -1.29 -5.33 -24.21
N LEU A 579 0.02 -5.40 -24.37
CA LEU A 579 0.88 -4.28 -24.76
C LEU A 579 0.98 -4.08 -26.28
N GLN A 580 0.28 -4.91 -27.07
CA GLN A 580 0.25 -4.85 -28.53
C GLN A 580 1.65 -4.96 -29.18
N VAL A 581 2.52 -5.78 -28.60
CA VAL A 581 3.87 -6.04 -29.12
C VAL A 581 3.76 -7.00 -30.29
N ALA A 582 4.37 -6.64 -31.43
CA ALA A 582 4.36 -7.49 -32.61
C ALA A 582 5.16 -8.80 -32.37
N PRO A 583 4.69 -9.96 -32.87
CA PRO A 583 5.44 -11.20 -32.87
C PRO A 583 6.76 -11.09 -33.65
N ASP A 584 7.84 -11.72 -33.12
CA ASP A 584 9.16 -11.79 -33.76
C ASP A 584 9.60 -13.24 -34.08
N GLY A 585 8.73 -14.20 -33.82
CA GLY A 585 8.97 -15.62 -34.06
C GLY A 585 7.93 -16.22 -35.04
N PRO A 586 8.19 -17.44 -35.53
CA PRO A 586 7.25 -18.11 -36.40
C PRO A 586 5.94 -18.40 -35.68
N LEU A 587 4.83 -18.08 -36.29
CA LEU A 587 3.52 -18.57 -35.87
C LEU A 587 3.50 -20.07 -36.18
N GLN A 588 3.48 -20.93 -35.17
CA GLN A 588 3.27 -22.36 -35.40
C GLN A 588 1.93 -22.52 -36.09
N PRO A 589 1.87 -23.24 -37.26
CA PRO A 589 0.58 -23.55 -37.84
C PRO A 589 -0.23 -24.35 -36.81
N LYS A 590 -1.51 -23.98 -36.62
CA LYS A 590 -2.44 -24.84 -35.85
C LYS A 590 -2.29 -26.26 -36.41
N PRO A 591 -2.13 -27.31 -35.56
CA PRO A 591 -2.17 -28.67 -36.07
C PRO A 591 -3.49 -28.79 -36.82
N VAL A 592 -3.41 -29.02 -38.12
CA VAL A 592 -4.58 -29.40 -38.93
C VAL A 592 -5.03 -30.72 -38.30
N LEU A 593 -6.17 -30.72 -37.62
CA LEU A 593 -6.83 -31.94 -37.22
C LEU A 593 -6.95 -32.76 -38.52
N ALA A 594 -6.15 -33.84 -38.61
CA ALA A 594 -6.25 -34.76 -39.70
C ALA A 594 -7.70 -35.22 -39.72
N ALA A 595 -8.43 -34.84 -40.77
CA ALA A 595 -9.78 -35.30 -40.99
C ALA A 595 -9.74 -36.82 -40.89
N ALA A 596 -10.48 -37.37 -39.90
CA ALA A 596 -10.71 -38.79 -39.83
C ALA A 596 -11.18 -39.23 -41.21
N ARG A 597 -10.35 -39.97 -41.95
CA ARG A 597 -10.79 -40.71 -43.12
C ARG A 597 -11.79 -41.71 -42.60
N GLU A 598 -13.06 -41.43 -42.80
CA GLU A 598 -14.08 -42.43 -42.81
C GLU A 598 -13.69 -43.46 -43.89
N THR A 599 -13.23 -44.61 -43.48
CA THR A 599 -13.18 -45.82 -44.31
C THR A 599 -14.56 -46.45 -44.22
N LEU A 600 -15.30 -46.34 -45.33
CA LEU A 600 -16.40 -47.22 -45.66
C LEU A 600 -15.97 -48.66 -45.76
#